data_65b65505f983ce8ff84794d7470d70cd
#
_entry.id   65b65505f983ce8ff84794d7470d70cd
#
_cell.length_a   1.000
_cell.length_b   1.000
_cell.length_c   1.000
_cell.angle_alpha   90.00
_cell.angle_beta   90.00
_cell.angle_gamma   90.00
#
_symmetry.space_group_name_H-M   'P 1'
#
loop_
_entity.id
_entity.type
_entity.pdbx_description
1 polymer ?
#
loop_
_entity_poly.entity_id
_entity_poly.type
_entity_poly.pdbx_seq_one_letter_code
_entity_poly.pdbx_strand_id
1 'polypeptide(L)'
;YEELPDLTENVTEMKKVKTPEFETIDINNITSESNAINLLVISNILDDFLGVENNVQTFNGRMGTGDFEFYVDTRRGREKIFVNNAQCEIDGGFENEESVVIMEAKNVVYPDFHIRQLYYPYRLWEKRVKKPVRLVFAVYSNMIYRLFEYEFESLEDYSSIKLIKEKNYSLQDTNITLEELYEVYRKTKVKTDDDMDYTDIPFIQADKFERVISLLEQLYENSMTTIEVAEMMQFEPRQSDYYFNAGRYLGLFEKVEDNNKGVIVIQLT
;
A
#
# COMPACT_ATOMS: atom_id res chain seq x y z
N TYR A 1 -6.99 -9.68 -10.44
CA TYR A 1 -6.23 -8.48 -10.06
C TYR A 1 -6.89 -7.26 -10.67
N GLU A 2 -6.82 -6.14 -9.97
CA GLU A 2 -7.22 -4.82 -10.44
C GLU A 2 -5.98 -3.93 -10.45
N GLU A 3 -5.72 -3.28 -11.59
CA GLU A 3 -4.58 -2.38 -11.74
C GLU A 3 -4.85 -1.05 -11.05
N LEU A 4 -3.85 -0.52 -10.35
CA LEU A 4 -3.95 0.80 -9.75
C LEU A 4 -3.50 1.86 -10.76
N PRO A 5 -4.22 3.01 -10.85
CA PRO A 5 -3.80 4.12 -11.70
C PRO A 5 -2.37 4.58 -11.40
N ASP A 6 -1.59 4.92 -12.40
CA ASP A 6 -0.23 5.42 -12.23
C ASP A 6 -0.25 6.88 -11.73
N LEU A 7 0.59 7.21 -10.74
CA LEU A 7 0.72 8.57 -10.20
C LEU A 7 1.29 9.56 -11.22
N THR A 8 2.06 9.07 -12.19
CA THR A 8 2.80 9.91 -13.13
C THR A 8 1.97 10.44 -14.28
N GLU A 9 0.87 9.80 -14.62
CA GLU A 9 0.03 10.18 -15.76
C GLU A 9 -0.98 11.29 -15.43
N ASN A 10 -1.37 11.42 -14.17
CA ASN A 10 -2.24 12.48 -13.70
C ASN A 10 -1.58 13.15 -12.50
N VAL A 11 -1.07 14.37 -12.71
CA VAL A 11 -0.71 15.28 -11.60
C VAL A 11 -2.01 15.64 -10.88
N THR A 12 -2.54 14.69 -10.11
CA THR A 12 -3.68 14.95 -9.25
C THR A 12 -3.21 15.89 -8.15
N GLU A 13 -3.90 17.01 -8.04
CA GLU A 13 -3.67 17.97 -6.96
C GLU A 13 -3.79 17.24 -5.63
N MET A 14 -2.67 17.09 -4.93
CA MET A 14 -2.65 16.42 -3.63
C MET A 14 -3.18 17.37 -2.57
N LYS A 15 -4.20 16.96 -1.85
CA LYS A 15 -4.67 17.71 -0.69
C LYS A 15 -3.65 17.60 0.44
N LYS A 16 -3.10 18.73 0.89
CA LYS A 16 -2.24 18.77 2.07
C LYS A 16 -3.09 18.66 3.33
N VAL A 17 -2.65 17.81 4.24
CA VAL A 17 -3.34 17.55 5.51
C VAL A 17 -2.36 17.80 6.65
N LYS A 18 -2.79 18.61 7.61
CA LYS A 18 -2.04 18.82 8.84
C LYS A 18 -2.25 17.63 9.77
N THR A 19 -1.16 17.00 10.17
CA THR A 19 -1.17 15.89 11.11
C THR A 19 -1.05 16.39 12.56
N PRO A 20 -1.76 15.77 13.49
CA PRO A 20 -1.51 15.99 14.91
C PRO A 20 -0.16 15.35 15.32
N GLU A 21 0.49 15.94 16.30
CA GLU A 21 1.72 15.36 16.89
C GLU A 21 1.33 14.33 17.96
N PHE A 22 1.83 13.10 17.82
CA PHE A 22 1.65 12.03 18.79
C PHE A 22 3.00 11.45 19.21
N GLU A 23 3.12 11.07 20.47
CA GLU A 23 4.31 10.38 21.00
C GLU A 23 4.34 8.89 20.61
N THR A 24 3.18 8.30 20.28
CA THR A 24 3.05 6.86 20.03
C THR A 24 3.01 6.50 18.54
N ILE A 25 2.88 7.48 17.68
CA ILE A 25 2.89 7.31 16.22
C ILE A 25 3.94 8.26 15.65
N ASP A 26 5.02 7.68 15.14
CA ASP A 26 5.98 8.44 14.34
C ASP A 26 5.42 8.62 12.92
N ILE A 27 4.95 9.84 12.63
CA ILE A 27 4.33 10.19 11.35
C ILE A 27 5.33 10.09 10.19
N ASN A 28 6.62 10.31 10.48
CA ASN A 28 7.66 10.23 9.47
C ASN A 28 8.04 8.78 9.13
N ASN A 29 7.59 7.82 9.95
CA ASN A 29 7.97 6.43 9.81
C ASN A 29 6.79 5.48 10.13
N ILE A 30 5.83 5.43 9.23
CA ILE A 30 4.66 4.53 9.35
C ILE A 30 5.00 3.22 8.65
N THR A 31 5.32 2.18 9.42
CA THR A 31 5.73 0.86 8.93
C THR A 31 4.63 -0.20 8.99
N SER A 32 3.48 0.09 9.63
CA SER A 32 2.37 -0.85 9.72
C SER A 32 1.10 -0.33 9.07
N GLU A 33 0.34 -1.22 8.42
CA GLU A 33 -0.97 -0.91 7.84
C GLU A 33 -1.94 -0.37 8.90
N SER A 34 -1.91 -0.92 10.12
CA SER A 34 -2.74 -0.44 11.24
C SER A 34 -2.43 1.00 11.63
N ASN A 35 -1.14 1.39 11.69
CA ASN A 35 -0.75 2.76 11.99
C ASN A 35 -1.11 3.70 10.84
N ALA A 36 -0.98 3.24 9.59
CA ALA A 36 -1.43 4.00 8.43
C ALA A 36 -2.95 4.27 8.51
N ILE A 37 -3.76 3.26 8.84
CA ILE A 37 -5.21 3.42 9.02
C ILE A 37 -5.53 4.39 10.17
N ASN A 38 -4.87 4.25 11.33
CA ASN A 38 -5.08 5.15 12.46
C ASN A 38 -4.78 6.60 12.10
N LEU A 39 -3.64 6.84 11.44
CA LEU A 39 -3.26 8.18 11.02
C LEU A 39 -4.22 8.77 9.98
N LEU A 40 -4.69 7.96 9.05
CA LEU A 40 -5.69 8.34 8.04
C LEU A 40 -7.00 8.83 8.70
N VAL A 41 -7.47 8.11 9.73
CA VAL A 41 -8.69 8.49 10.48
C VAL A 41 -8.46 9.74 11.32
N ILE A 42 -7.39 9.79 12.11
CA ILE A 42 -7.05 10.91 12.99
C ILE A 42 -6.86 12.22 12.20
N SER A 43 -6.34 12.11 10.99
CA SER A 43 -6.13 13.26 10.08
C SER A 43 -7.40 13.66 9.32
N ASN A 44 -8.55 13.07 9.61
CA ASN A 44 -9.84 13.28 8.92
C ASN A 44 -9.76 13.04 7.38
N ILE A 45 -8.79 12.29 6.93
CA ILE A 45 -8.63 11.96 5.50
C ILE A 45 -9.79 11.08 5.04
N LEU A 46 -10.20 10.10 5.86
CA LEU A 46 -11.31 9.22 5.51
C LEU A 46 -12.63 9.98 5.36
N ASP A 47 -12.92 10.89 6.29
CA ASP A 47 -14.15 11.71 6.26
C ASP A 47 -14.16 12.61 5.02
N ASP A 48 -13.05 13.27 4.71
CA ASP A 48 -12.92 14.09 3.51
C ASP A 48 -13.02 13.26 2.22
N PHE A 49 -12.42 12.08 2.21
CA PHE A 49 -12.49 11.19 1.05
C PHE A 49 -13.90 10.71 0.81
N LEU A 50 -14.58 10.23 1.83
CA LEU A 50 -15.93 9.70 1.73
C LEU A 50 -16.99 10.80 1.57
N GLY A 51 -16.68 12.03 1.99
CA GLY A 51 -17.63 13.14 2.03
C GLY A 51 -18.69 12.99 3.13
N VAL A 52 -18.43 12.15 4.14
CA VAL A 52 -19.30 11.88 5.29
C VAL A 52 -18.45 11.90 6.56
N GLU A 53 -18.88 12.63 7.55
CA GLU A 53 -18.18 12.76 8.84
C GLU A 53 -18.45 11.58 9.78
N ASN A 54 -17.61 11.48 10.80
CA ASN A 54 -17.75 10.50 11.89
C ASN A 54 -17.67 9.04 11.44
N ASN A 55 -16.69 8.72 10.60
CA ASN A 55 -16.37 7.35 10.26
C ASN A 55 -15.68 6.68 11.46
N VAL A 56 -16.42 5.88 12.22
CA VAL A 56 -15.94 5.19 13.42
C VAL A 56 -15.58 3.75 13.08
N GLN A 57 -14.39 3.31 13.47
CA GLN A 57 -13.99 1.92 13.29
C GLN A 57 -14.81 1.02 14.23
N THR A 58 -15.59 0.11 13.66
CA THR A 58 -16.50 -0.76 14.40
C THR A 58 -16.15 -2.23 14.28
N PHE A 59 -15.36 -2.62 13.28
CA PHE A 59 -14.90 -3.99 13.09
C PHE A 59 -13.59 -4.04 12.29
N ASN A 60 -12.83 -5.09 12.48
CA ASN A 60 -11.64 -5.45 11.70
C ASN A 60 -11.27 -6.92 11.93
N GLY A 61 -10.22 -7.39 11.28
CA GLY A 61 -9.62 -8.70 11.50
C GLY A 61 -10.25 -9.82 10.67
N ARG A 62 -9.97 -11.05 11.07
CA ARG A 62 -10.33 -12.26 10.31
C ARG A 62 -11.76 -12.70 10.56
N MET A 63 -12.47 -13.02 9.48
CA MET A 63 -13.87 -13.44 9.50
C MET A 63 -14.11 -14.59 8.52
N GLY A 64 -15.05 -15.48 8.87
CA GLY A 64 -15.56 -16.50 7.94
C GLY A 64 -16.57 -15.89 6.98
N THR A 65 -16.42 -16.15 5.69
CA THR A 65 -17.29 -15.60 4.64
C THR A 65 -18.69 -16.23 4.61
N GLY A 66 -18.85 -17.44 5.20
CA GLY A 66 -19.97 -18.31 4.87
C GLY A 66 -19.89 -18.81 3.43
N ASP A 67 -20.99 -19.41 2.98
CA ASP A 67 -21.07 -19.98 1.63
C ASP A 67 -21.68 -18.96 0.67
N PHE A 68 -21.06 -18.81 -0.49
CA PHE A 68 -21.61 -18.02 -1.59
C PHE A 68 -21.03 -18.46 -2.94
N GLU A 69 -21.69 -18.05 -4.00
CA GLU A 69 -21.25 -18.29 -5.37
C GLU A 69 -21.16 -16.97 -6.14
N PHE A 70 -20.32 -16.96 -7.15
CA PHE A 70 -20.15 -15.80 -8.03
C PHE A 70 -19.63 -16.22 -9.40
N TYR A 71 -19.69 -15.30 -10.34
CA TYR A 71 -19.14 -15.47 -11.68
C TYR A 71 -17.84 -14.67 -11.81
N VAL A 72 -16.91 -15.22 -12.59
CA VAL A 72 -15.67 -14.53 -12.99
C VAL A 72 -15.48 -14.69 -14.49
N ASP A 73 -15.16 -13.61 -15.16
CA ASP A 73 -14.81 -13.63 -16.57
C ASP A 73 -13.37 -14.09 -16.75
N THR A 74 -13.20 -15.12 -17.58
CA THR A 74 -11.89 -15.68 -17.90
C THR A 74 -11.66 -15.63 -19.40
N ARG A 75 -10.43 -15.87 -19.84
CA ARG A 75 -10.12 -15.99 -21.28
C ARG A 75 -10.90 -17.12 -21.99
N ARG A 76 -11.45 -18.08 -21.24
CA ARG A 76 -12.23 -19.23 -21.75
C ARG A 76 -13.72 -19.02 -21.67
N GLY A 77 -14.17 -17.93 -21.09
CA GLY A 77 -15.58 -17.60 -20.86
C GLY A 77 -15.87 -17.31 -19.41
N ARG A 78 -17.13 -17.16 -19.11
CA ARG A 78 -17.63 -16.87 -17.76
C ARG A 78 -17.73 -18.14 -16.94
N GLU A 79 -16.99 -18.20 -15.85
CA GLU A 79 -16.90 -19.36 -14.96
C GLU A 79 -17.64 -19.08 -13.65
N LYS A 80 -18.32 -20.09 -13.12
CA LYS A 80 -18.99 -20.03 -11.82
C LYS A 80 -18.08 -20.59 -10.74
N ILE A 81 -17.83 -19.79 -9.72
CA ILE A 81 -16.99 -20.15 -8.57
C ILE A 81 -17.89 -20.32 -7.34
N PHE A 82 -17.64 -21.38 -6.59
CA PHE A 82 -18.30 -21.63 -5.31
C PHE A 82 -17.30 -21.47 -4.17
N VAL A 83 -17.64 -20.65 -3.18
CA VAL A 83 -16.87 -20.42 -1.96
C VAL A 83 -17.57 -21.11 -0.80
N ASN A 84 -16.83 -22.00 -0.13
CA ASN A 84 -17.32 -22.72 1.03
C ASN A 84 -16.54 -22.23 2.26
N ASN A 85 -17.17 -21.36 3.04
CA ASN A 85 -16.69 -20.83 4.32
C ASN A 85 -15.20 -20.46 4.31
N ALA A 86 -14.78 -19.68 3.32
CA ALA A 86 -13.42 -19.16 3.26
C ALA A 86 -13.17 -18.12 4.37
N GLN A 87 -11.91 -17.87 4.65
CA GLN A 87 -11.52 -16.76 5.50
C GLN A 87 -11.26 -15.52 4.65
N CYS A 88 -11.71 -14.37 5.14
CA CYS A 88 -11.30 -13.04 4.69
C CYS A 88 -10.75 -12.24 5.86
N GLU A 89 -9.88 -11.32 5.58
CA GLU A 89 -9.34 -10.36 6.54
C GLU A 89 -9.80 -8.97 6.13
N ILE A 90 -10.05 -8.11 7.10
CA ILE A 90 -10.49 -6.74 6.91
C ILE A 90 -9.56 -5.87 7.75
N ASP A 91 -8.77 -5.02 7.10
CA ASP A 91 -7.81 -4.16 7.78
C ASP A 91 -8.51 -3.03 8.54
N GLY A 92 -9.55 -2.44 7.95
CA GLY A 92 -10.40 -1.44 8.58
C GLY A 92 -11.86 -1.58 8.16
N GLY A 93 -12.75 -1.65 9.16
CA GLY A 93 -14.19 -1.60 8.96
C GLY A 93 -14.78 -0.43 9.73
N PHE A 94 -15.44 0.48 9.04
CA PHE A 94 -15.98 1.70 9.62
C PHE A 94 -17.47 1.79 9.41
N GLU A 95 -18.13 2.52 10.27
CA GLU A 95 -19.53 2.87 10.12
C GLU A 95 -19.73 4.36 10.38
N ASN A 96 -20.55 4.98 9.55
CA ASN A 96 -21.06 6.33 9.70
C ASN A 96 -22.61 6.33 9.62
N GLU A 97 -23.25 7.50 9.62
CA GLU A 97 -24.72 7.56 9.55
C GLU A 97 -25.29 7.00 8.24
N GLU A 98 -24.55 7.08 7.14
CA GLU A 98 -25.03 6.76 5.79
C GLU A 98 -24.58 5.40 5.29
N SER A 99 -23.41 4.90 5.70
CA SER A 99 -22.78 3.73 5.11
C SER A 99 -21.95 2.90 6.08
N VAL A 100 -21.66 1.68 5.67
CA VAL A 100 -20.60 0.82 6.21
C VAL A 100 -19.44 0.84 5.23
N VAL A 101 -18.22 1.03 5.71
CA VAL A 101 -17.03 1.12 4.88
C VAL A 101 -16.11 -0.05 5.17
N ILE A 102 -15.70 -0.75 4.14
CA ILE A 102 -14.69 -1.81 4.18
C ILE A 102 -13.43 -1.25 3.55
N MET A 103 -12.33 -1.30 4.29
CA MET A 103 -11.04 -0.81 3.84
C MET A 103 -10.01 -1.93 3.84
N GLU A 104 -9.30 -2.03 2.74
CA GLU A 104 -8.03 -2.74 2.61
C GLU A 104 -6.92 -1.70 2.50
N ALA A 105 -5.87 -1.83 3.30
CA ALA A 105 -4.77 -0.89 3.33
C ALA A 105 -3.45 -1.57 2.95
N LYS A 106 -2.58 -0.81 2.30
CA LYS A 106 -1.22 -1.21 2.00
C LYS A 106 -0.26 -0.07 2.33
N ASN A 107 0.84 -0.41 2.96
CA ASN A 107 1.93 0.52 3.24
C ASN A 107 3.12 0.35 2.28
N VAL A 108 2.86 -0.24 1.14
CA VAL A 108 3.80 -0.43 0.04
C VAL A 108 3.09 -0.17 -1.27
N VAL A 109 3.79 0.40 -2.25
CA VAL A 109 3.23 0.68 -3.58
C VAL A 109 3.20 -0.59 -4.41
N TYR A 110 2.00 -1.04 -4.77
CA TYR A 110 1.76 -2.14 -5.70
C TYR A 110 1.20 -1.62 -7.02
N PRO A 111 1.46 -2.29 -8.15
CA PRO A 111 0.85 -1.94 -9.42
C PRO A 111 -0.62 -2.38 -9.51
N ASP A 112 -0.98 -3.40 -8.76
CA ASP A 112 -2.31 -4.02 -8.73
C ASP A 112 -2.62 -4.58 -7.34
N PHE A 113 -3.86 -4.98 -7.12
CA PHE A 113 -4.27 -5.67 -5.91
C PHE A 113 -5.22 -6.84 -6.20
N HIS A 114 -5.33 -7.73 -5.24
CA HIS A 114 -6.28 -8.83 -5.34
C HIS A 114 -7.71 -8.35 -5.08
N ILE A 115 -8.54 -8.31 -6.09
CA ILE A 115 -9.98 -7.95 -5.99
C ILE A 115 -10.68 -8.69 -4.83
N ARG A 116 -10.23 -9.92 -4.54
CA ARG A 116 -10.76 -10.75 -3.45
C ARG A 116 -10.72 -10.06 -2.08
N GLN A 117 -9.74 -9.20 -1.85
CA GLN A 117 -9.55 -8.49 -0.57
C GLN A 117 -10.70 -7.51 -0.29
N LEU A 118 -11.31 -6.95 -1.33
CA LEU A 118 -12.53 -6.15 -1.21
C LEU A 118 -13.80 -6.98 -1.43
N TYR A 119 -13.78 -7.94 -2.38
CA TYR A 119 -14.97 -8.67 -2.77
C TYR A 119 -15.50 -9.62 -1.70
N TYR A 120 -14.64 -10.40 -1.02
CA TYR A 120 -15.11 -11.35 -0.01
C TYR A 120 -15.69 -10.66 1.23
N PRO A 121 -15.06 -9.61 1.80
CA PRO A 121 -15.68 -8.80 2.81
C PRO A 121 -16.98 -8.15 2.38
N TYR A 122 -17.06 -7.64 1.14
CA TYR A 122 -18.28 -7.07 0.57
C TYR A 122 -19.44 -8.08 0.57
N ARG A 123 -19.21 -9.29 0.03
CA ARG A 123 -20.21 -10.39 0.01
C ARG A 123 -20.69 -10.79 1.40
N LEU A 124 -19.80 -10.67 2.40
CA LEU A 124 -20.11 -10.97 3.79
C LEU A 124 -20.99 -9.89 4.42
N TRP A 125 -20.61 -8.63 4.26
CA TRP A 125 -21.23 -7.52 4.96
C TRP A 125 -22.48 -7.00 4.29
N GLU A 126 -22.57 -7.04 2.98
CA GLU A 126 -23.77 -6.66 2.24
C GLU A 126 -25.04 -7.39 2.72
N LYS A 127 -24.90 -8.66 3.12
CA LYS A 127 -25.99 -9.46 3.68
C LYS A 127 -26.31 -9.16 5.15
N ARG A 128 -25.40 -8.53 5.88
CA ARG A 128 -25.50 -8.31 7.34
C ARG A 128 -26.01 -6.94 7.72
N VAL A 129 -25.80 -5.96 6.86
CA VAL A 129 -26.13 -4.57 7.12
C VAL A 129 -27.24 -4.08 6.20
N LYS A 130 -27.92 -3.00 6.62
CA LYS A 130 -28.97 -2.35 5.81
C LYS A 130 -28.45 -1.12 5.07
N LYS A 131 -27.36 -0.54 5.60
CA LYS A 131 -26.69 0.59 4.96
C LYS A 131 -25.91 0.13 3.74
N PRO A 132 -25.73 0.97 2.73
CA PRO A 132 -24.85 0.65 1.62
C PRO A 132 -23.43 0.39 2.12
N VAL A 133 -22.77 -0.59 1.49
CA VAL A 133 -21.37 -0.94 1.77
C VAL A 133 -20.49 -0.24 0.75
N ARG A 134 -19.56 0.58 1.23
CA ARG A 134 -18.54 1.27 0.43
C ARG A 134 -17.21 0.54 0.57
N LEU A 135 -16.48 0.46 -0.53
CA LEU A 135 -15.22 -0.30 -0.61
C LEU A 135 -14.06 0.65 -0.90
N VAL A 136 -13.11 0.72 0.02
CA VAL A 136 -11.95 1.61 -0.08
C VAL A 136 -10.68 0.77 -0.11
N PHE A 137 -9.84 1.04 -1.10
CA PHE A 137 -8.47 0.58 -1.14
C PHE A 137 -7.55 1.76 -0.85
N ALA A 138 -6.68 1.62 0.13
CA ALA A 138 -5.78 2.67 0.59
C ALA A 138 -4.32 2.25 0.41
N VAL A 139 -3.51 3.11 -0.17
CA VAL A 139 -2.04 2.93 -0.23
C VAL A 139 -1.40 4.09 0.50
N TYR A 140 -0.53 3.77 1.46
CA TYR A 140 0.34 4.74 2.12
C TYR A 140 1.79 4.48 1.75
N SER A 141 2.49 5.48 1.31
CA SER A 141 3.94 5.45 1.09
C SER A 141 4.48 6.87 1.02
N ASN A 142 5.66 7.09 1.59
CA ASN A 142 6.37 8.36 1.52
C ASN A 142 5.49 9.58 1.91
N MET A 143 4.79 9.48 3.04
CA MET A 143 3.88 10.51 3.57
C MET A 143 2.73 10.89 2.62
N ILE A 144 2.38 10.01 1.69
CA ILE A 144 1.29 10.18 0.74
C ILE A 144 0.28 9.07 0.93
N TYR A 145 -0.98 9.43 1.08
CA TYR A 145 -2.11 8.51 0.95
C TYR A 145 -2.71 8.61 -0.44
N ARG A 146 -2.90 7.45 -1.05
CA ARG A 146 -3.72 7.28 -2.25
C ARG A 146 -4.94 6.48 -1.86
N LEU A 147 -6.12 7.03 -2.06
CA LEU A 147 -7.38 6.40 -1.73
C LEU A 147 -8.19 6.16 -2.99
N PHE A 148 -8.70 4.95 -3.11
CA PHE A 148 -9.49 4.48 -4.24
C PHE A 148 -10.80 3.91 -3.71
N GLU A 149 -11.91 4.38 -4.21
CA GLU A 149 -13.23 3.82 -3.92
C GLU A 149 -13.69 2.98 -5.10
N TYR A 150 -14.04 1.75 -4.82
CA TYR A 150 -14.51 0.78 -5.81
C TYR A 150 -15.96 0.40 -5.55
N GLU A 151 -16.64 -0.02 -6.60
CA GLU A 151 -17.94 -0.68 -6.52
C GLU A 151 -17.96 -1.92 -7.41
N PHE A 152 -18.89 -2.82 -7.14
CA PHE A 152 -19.24 -3.92 -8.04
C PHE A 152 -20.59 -3.63 -8.66
N GLU A 153 -20.68 -3.57 -10.00
CA GLU A 153 -21.94 -3.33 -10.71
C GLU A 153 -22.98 -4.45 -10.45
N SER A 154 -22.46 -5.64 -10.15
CA SER A 154 -23.28 -6.80 -9.79
C SER A 154 -22.63 -7.53 -8.62
N LEU A 155 -23.44 -7.78 -7.57
CA LEU A 155 -23.00 -8.52 -6.38
C LEU A 155 -22.47 -9.91 -6.71
N GLU A 156 -22.99 -10.55 -7.77
CA GLU A 156 -22.63 -11.91 -8.17
C GLU A 156 -21.54 -11.96 -9.25
N ASP A 157 -21.05 -10.82 -9.70
CA ASP A 157 -20.04 -10.71 -10.73
C ASP A 157 -18.74 -10.12 -10.19
N TYR A 158 -17.76 -11.01 -9.98
CA TYR A 158 -16.43 -10.64 -9.48
C TYR A 158 -15.66 -9.71 -10.43
N SER A 159 -15.93 -9.84 -11.73
CA SER A 159 -15.27 -9.06 -12.77
C SER A 159 -15.92 -7.70 -13.00
N SER A 160 -17.02 -7.40 -12.30
CA SER A 160 -17.75 -6.14 -12.45
C SER A 160 -17.22 -4.99 -11.58
N ILE A 161 -16.01 -5.15 -11.02
CA ILE A 161 -15.38 -4.09 -10.22
C ILE A 161 -15.12 -2.84 -11.05
N LYS A 162 -15.39 -1.69 -10.47
CA LYS A 162 -15.15 -0.37 -11.08
C LYS A 162 -14.56 0.60 -10.07
N LEU A 163 -13.56 1.35 -10.49
CA LEU A 163 -13.07 2.51 -9.77
C LEU A 163 -14.07 3.66 -9.95
N ILE A 164 -14.62 4.18 -8.84
CA ILE A 164 -15.55 5.32 -8.85
C ILE A 164 -14.89 6.62 -8.40
N LYS A 165 -13.86 6.55 -7.57
CA LYS A 165 -13.21 7.73 -7.04
C LYS A 165 -11.77 7.45 -6.67
N GLU A 166 -10.91 8.41 -7.00
CA GLU A 166 -9.52 8.46 -6.55
C GLU A 166 -9.24 9.83 -5.93
N LYS A 167 -8.49 9.87 -4.83
CA LYS A 167 -7.98 11.09 -4.26
C LYS A 167 -6.68 10.87 -3.50
N ASN A 168 -5.74 11.79 -3.66
CA ASN A 168 -4.43 11.73 -3.05
C ASN A 168 -4.27 12.81 -1.98
N TYR A 169 -3.58 12.46 -0.89
CA TYR A 169 -3.33 13.35 0.25
C TYR A 169 -1.86 13.31 0.62
N SER A 170 -1.27 14.48 0.86
CA SER A 170 0.09 14.60 1.35
C SER A 170 0.08 15.04 2.82
N LEU A 171 0.82 14.32 3.65
CA LEU A 171 1.07 14.67 5.05
C LEU A 171 2.28 15.62 5.20
N GLN A 172 2.96 15.93 4.12
CA GLN A 172 4.12 16.82 4.15
C GLN A 172 3.69 18.29 4.33
N ASP A 173 4.22 18.94 5.35
CA ASP A 173 3.95 20.35 5.64
C ASP A 173 4.74 21.31 4.74
N THR A 174 5.80 20.83 4.11
CA THR A 174 6.72 21.65 3.32
C THR A 174 6.46 21.57 1.83
N ASN A 175 6.44 22.72 1.16
CA ASN A 175 6.57 22.77 -0.30
C ASN A 175 8.04 22.70 -0.64
N ILE A 176 8.48 21.65 -1.32
CA ILE A 176 9.81 21.60 -1.89
C ILE A 176 9.86 22.64 -3.03
N THR A 177 10.66 23.65 -2.87
CA THR A 177 10.90 24.67 -3.89
C THR A 177 11.96 24.21 -4.88
N LEU A 178 11.94 24.76 -6.10
CA LEU A 178 13.02 24.52 -7.06
C LEU A 178 14.39 24.94 -6.53
N GLU A 179 14.42 25.95 -5.68
CA GLU A 179 15.66 26.47 -5.08
C GLU A 179 16.27 25.48 -4.08
N GLU A 180 15.44 24.85 -3.23
CA GLU A 180 15.86 23.77 -2.33
C GLU A 180 16.33 22.54 -3.11
N LEU A 181 15.63 22.17 -4.19
CA LEU A 181 16.05 21.08 -5.05
C LEU A 181 17.43 21.37 -5.67
N TYR A 182 17.66 22.59 -6.17
CA TYR A 182 18.96 22.99 -6.70
C TYR A 182 20.05 23.05 -5.62
N GLU A 183 19.71 23.43 -4.39
CA GLU A 183 20.68 23.40 -3.29
C GLU A 183 21.11 21.96 -2.96
N VAL A 184 20.18 21.03 -2.87
CA VAL A 184 20.48 19.60 -2.66
C VAL A 184 21.33 19.07 -3.80
N TYR A 185 20.93 19.35 -5.06
CA TYR A 185 21.71 18.95 -6.23
C TYR A 185 23.15 19.45 -6.21
N ARG A 186 23.37 20.72 -5.85
CA ARG A 186 24.73 21.32 -5.78
C ARG A 186 25.54 20.76 -4.62
N LYS A 187 24.92 20.40 -3.50
CA LYS A 187 25.58 19.86 -2.31
C LYS A 187 25.87 18.37 -2.42
N THR A 188 25.10 17.65 -3.25
CA THR A 188 25.26 16.21 -3.44
C THR A 188 26.56 15.94 -4.19
N LYS A 189 27.46 15.19 -3.55
CA LYS A 189 28.69 14.74 -4.21
C LYS A 189 28.34 13.65 -5.21
N VAL A 190 28.71 13.87 -6.46
CA VAL A 190 28.65 12.82 -7.48
C VAL A 190 29.73 11.79 -7.15
N LYS A 191 29.33 10.54 -6.92
CA LYS A 191 30.29 9.43 -6.85
C LYS A 191 30.71 9.10 -8.28
N THR A 192 32.03 9.00 -8.50
CA THR A 192 32.57 8.55 -9.80
C THR A 192 32.70 7.04 -9.83
N ASP A 193 32.83 6.47 -11.02
CA ASP A 193 33.00 5.01 -11.18
C ASP A 193 34.24 4.48 -10.44
N ASP A 194 35.24 5.34 -10.19
CA ASP A 194 36.43 5.00 -9.41
C ASP A 194 36.15 4.88 -7.90
N ASP A 195 35.08 5.50 -7.42
CA ASP A 195 34.69 5.50 -5.99
C ASP A 195 33.79 4.31 -5.61
N MET A 196 33.28 3.57 -6.60
CA MET A 196 32.35 2.46 -6.37
C MET A 196 32.80 1.20 -7.11
N ASP A 197 32.94 0.13 -6.36
CA ASP A 197 33.16 -1.19 -6.96
C ASP A 197 31.82 -1.76 -7.47
N TYR A 198 31.48 -1.46 -8.71
CA TYR A 198 30.28 -1.99 -9.37
C TYR A 198 30.42 -3.43 -9.87
N THR A 199 31.61 -4.02 -9.76
CA THR A 199 31.87 -5.33 -10.34
C THR A 199 30.98 -6.43 -9.78
N ASP A 200 30.52 -6.25 -8.54
CA ASP A 200 29.66 -7.21 -7.84
C ASP A 200 28.16 -6.87 -7.91
N ILE A 201 27.79 -5.75 -8.54
CA ILE A 201 26.37 -5.37 -8.67
C ILE A 201 25.85 -5.83 -10.03
N PRO A 202 24.92 -6.80 -10.09
CA PRO A 202 24.31 -7.24 -11.33
C PRO A 202 23.58 -6.09 -12.04
N PHE A 203 23.33 -6.26 -13.34
CA PHE A 203 22.47 -5.33 -14.08
C PHE A 203 21.15 -5.13 -13.36
N ILE A 204 20.79 -3.86 -13.12
CA ILE A 204 19.60 -3.48 -12.34
C ILE A 204 18.36 -3.87 -13.14
N GLN A 205 17.49 -4.67 -12.52
CA GLN A 205 16.25 -5.18 -13.09
C GLN A 205 14.99 -4.63 -12.37
N ALA A 206 15.19 -3.76 -11.37
CA ALA A 206 14.09 -3.05 -10.73
C ALA A 206 13.45 -2.08 -11.74
N ASP A 207 12.14 -2.17 -11.91
CA ASP A 207 11.37 -1.45 -12.92
C ASP A 207 10.64 -0.22 -12.37
N LYS A 208 10.50 -0.11 -11.03
CA LYS A 208 9.78 0.97 -10.37
C LYS A 208 10.58 1.55 -9.20
N PHE A 209 10.92 2.84 -9.32
CA PHE A 209 11.70 3.52 -8.29
C PHE A 209 10.92 3.69 -6.97
N GLU A 210 9.61 3.89 -7.04
CA GLU A 210 8.73 4.00 -5.88
C GLU A 210 8.83 2.78 -4.96
N ARG A 211 9.08 1.59 -5.51
CA ARG A 211 9.28 0.38 -4.72
C ARG A 211 10.63 0.35 -4.01
N VAL A 212 11.66 0.97 -4.58
CA VAL A 212 12.94 1.15 -3.87
C VAL A 212 12.73 2.05 -2.67
N ILE A 213 11.97 3.14 -2.82
CA ILE A 213 11.61 4.04 -1.72
C ILE A 213 10.75 3.31 -0.67
N SER A 214 9.74 2.57 -1.09
CA SER A 214 8.93 1.77 -0.16
C SER A 214 9.77 0.78 0.64
N LEU A 215 10.73 0.10 0.00
CA LEU A 215 11.63 -0.80 0.70
C LEU A 215 12.56 -0.06 1.67
N LEU A 216 13.04 1.13 1.30
CA LEU A 216 13.85 1.99 2.18
C LEU A 216 13.07 2.38 3.44
N GLU A 217 11.81 2.77 3.30
CA GLU A 217 10.93 3.10 4.42
C GLU A 217 10.75 1.91 5.38
N GLN A 218 10.55 0.71 4.83
CA GLN A 218 10.36 -0.50 5.63
C GLN A 218 11.64 -0.97 6.35
N LEU A 219 12.80 -0.75 5.74
CA LEU A 219 14.09 -1.10 6.33
C LEU A 219 14.59 -0.08 7.36
N TYR A 220 13.90 1.05 7.51
CA TYR A 220 14.32 2.09 8.46
C TYR A 220 14.34 1.60 9.91
N GLU A 221 13.37 0.83 10.33
CA GLU A 221 13.28 0.30 11.69
C GLU A 221 13.84 -1.12 11.84
N ASN A 222 13.73 -1.93 10.78
CA ASN A 222 14.02 -3.35 10.88
C ASN A 222 14.78 -3.87 9.67
N SER A 223 15.86 -4.60 9.93
CA SER A 223 16.50 -5.40 8.88
C SER A 223 15.61 -6.59 8.51
N MET A 224 15.60 -6.98 7.24
CA MET A 224 14.77 -8.05 6.69
C MET A 224 15.60 -9.05 5.89
N THR A 225 15.22 -10.31 5.95
CA THR A 225 15.72 -11.32 5.01
C THR A 225 15.13 -11.11 3.62
N THR A 226 15.74 -11.67 2.59
CA THR A 226 15.21 -11.63 1.23
C THR A 226 13.79 -12.22 1.14
N ILE A 227 13.49 -13.22 1.98
CA ILE A 227 12.17 -13.85 2.05
C ILE A 227 11.14 -12.90 2.68
N GLU A 228 11.48 -12.26 3.80
CA GLU A 228 10.61 -11.28 4.46
C GLU A 228 10.31 -10.08 3.54
N VAL A 229 11.32 -9.61 2.79
CA VAL A 229 11.12 -8.58 1.75
C VAL A 229 10.17 -9.07 0.65
N ALA A 230 10.33 -10.32 0.18
CA ALA A 230 9.44 -10.88 -0.84
C ALA A 230 8.00 -10.98 -0.35
N GLU A 231 7.80 -11.45 0.88
CA GLU A 231 6.47 -11.56 1.50
C GLU A 231 5.82 -10.19 1.69
N MET A 232 6.56 -9.24 2.25
CA MET A 232 6.10 -7.88 2.52
C MET A 232 5.72 -7.14 1.22
N MET A 233 6.60 -7.22 0.20
CA MET A 233 6.40 -6.58 -1.10
C MET A 233 5.49 -7.39 -2.05
N GLN A 234 5.04 -8.58 -1.64
CA GLN A 234 4.28 -9.55 -2.46
C GLN A 234 5.00 -9.88 -3.79
N PHE A 235 6.31 -10.08 -3.70
CA PHE A 235 7.17 -10.45 -4.81
C PHE A 235 7.40 -11.97 -4.87
N GLU A 236 7.78 -12.45 -6.05
CA GLU A 236 8.56 -13.67 -6.12
C GLU A 236 9.94 -13.44 -5.46
N PRO A 237 10.49 -14.40 -4.68
CA PRO A 237 11.75 -14.20 -3.92
C PRO A 237 12.90 -13.60 -4.75
N ARG A 238 12.99 -13.95 -6.03
CA ARG A 238 13.99 -13.42 -6.95
C ARG A 238 13.86 -11.91 -7.19
N GLN A 239 12.65 -11.36 -7.12
CA GLN A 239 12.43 -9.93 -7.33
C GLN A 239 12.97 -9.09 -6.16
N SER A 240 13.02 -9.64 -4.96
CA SER A 240 13.65 -8.97 -3.81
C SER A 240 15.10 -8.62 -4.07
N ASP A 241 15.84 -9.51 -4.74
CA ASP A 241 17.23 -9.25 -5.12
C ASP A 241 17.34 -8.14 -6.18
N TYR A 242 16.36 -7.97 -7.06
CA TYR A 242 16.35 -6.87 -8.05
C TYR A 242 16.27 -5.52 -7.35
N TYR A 243 15.35 -5.38 -6.40
CA TYR A 243 15.18 -4.14 -5.64
C TYR A 243 16.30 -3.91 -4.64
N PHE A 244 16.82 -4.95 -4.01
CA PHE A 244 18.04 -4.87 -3.22
C PHE A 244 19.22 -4.34 -4.05
N ASN A 245 19.46 -4.89 -5.22
CA ASN A 245 20.57 -4.47 -6.09
C ASN A 245 20.41 -3.02 -6.57
N ALA A 246 19.18 -2.58 -6.83
CA ALA A 246 18.91 -1.18 -7.15
C ALA A 246 19.25 -0.25 -5.99
N GLY A 247 18.82 -0.57 -4.78
CA GLY A 247 19.17 0.21 -3.59
C GLY A 247 20.67 0.15 -3.26
N ARG A 248 21.32 -1.00 -3.44
CA ARG A 248 22.78 -1.14 -3.28
C ARG A 248 23.53 -0.24 -4.28
N TYR A 249 23.11 -0.20 -5.53
CA TYR A 249 23.67 0.70 -6.55
C TYR A 249 23.55 2.16 -6.14
N LEU A 250 22.45 2.54 -5.51
CA LEU A 250 22.22 3.89 -4.99
C LEU A 250 22.96 4.15 -3.66
N GLY A 251 23.59 3.14 -3.08
CA GLY A 251 24.26 3.23 -1.78
C GLY A 251 23.29 3.33 -0.59
N LEU A 252 22.11 2.74 -0.73
CA LEU A 252 21.05 2.78 0.30
C LEU A 252 20.99 1.49 1.11
N PHE A 253 21.33 0.33 0.51
CA PHE A 253 21.14 -0.98 1.10
C PHE A 253 22.44 -1.78 1.14
N GLU A 254 22.58 -2.59 2.19
CA GLU A 254 23.62 -3.60 2.30
C GLU A 254 23.05 -4.93 2.82
N LYS A 255 23.76 -6.03 2.58
CA LYS A 255 23.49 -7.33 3.20
C LYS A 255 24.49 -7.58 4.29
N VAL A 256 24.02 -7.89 5.49
CA VAL A 256 24.84 -8.22 6.65
C VAL A 256 24.40 -9.56 7.26
N GLU A 257 25.29 -10.22 7.98
CA GLU A 257 24.95 -11.40 8.75
C GLU A 257 24.39 -10.98 10.11
N ASP A 258 23.13 -11.32 10.37
CA ASP A 258 22.55 -11.16 11.70
C ASP A 258 23.06 -12.28 12.60
N ASN A 259 24.04 -11.98 13.44
CA ASN A 259 24.68 -12.92 14.34
C ASN A 259 23.71 -13.53 15.36
N ASN A 260 22.58 -12.90 15.65
CA ASN A 260 21.58 -13.41 16.59
C ASN A 260 20.68 -14.47 15.92
N LYS A 261 20.40 -14.29 14.63
CA LYS A 261 19.52 -15.17 13.86
C LYS A 261 20.29 -16.16 12.99
N GLY A 262 21.60 -15.93 12.74
CA GLY A 262 22.41 -16.76 11.86
C GLY A 262 21.96 -16.73 10.39
N VAL A 263 21.38 -15.61 9.94
CA VAL A 263 20.85 -15.42 8.59
C VAL A 263 21.35 -14.11 7.98
N ILE A 264 21.36 -14.03 6.66
CA ILE A 264 21.69 -12.79 5.95
C ILE A 264 20.44 -11.91 5.89
N VAL A 265 20.57 -10.67 6.32
CA VAL A 265 19.51 -9.65 6.27
C VAL A 265 19.92 -8.47 5.42
N ILE A 266 18.93 -7.78 4.87
CA ILE A 266 19.05 -6.50 4.17
C ILE A 266 18.79 -5.40 5.20
N GLN A 267 19.64 -4.41 5.23
CA GLN A 267 19.48 -3.21 6.07
C GLN A 267 19.94 -1.96 5.32
N LEU A 268 19.71 -0.79 5.93
CA LEU A 268 20.25 0.49 5.44
C LEU A 268 21.76 0.58 5.69
N THR A 269 22.45 1.22 4.75
CA THR A 269 23.92 1.49 4.83
C THR A 269 24.27 2.56 5.86
#